data_9b0415b9e364c59f3aceaef8e5b81c72
#
_entry.id   9b0415b9e364c59f3aceaef8e5b81c72
#
_cell.length_a   1.000
_cell.length_b   1.000
_cell.length_c   1.000
_cell.angle_alpha   90.00
_cell.angle_beta   90.00
_cell.angle_gamma   90.00
#
_symmetry.space_group_name_H-M   'P 1'
#
loop_
_entity.id
_entity.type
_entity.pdbx_description
1 polymer ?
#
loop_
_entity_poly.entity_id
_entity_poly.type
_entity_poly.pdbx_seq_one_letter_code
_entity_poly.pdbx_strand_id
1 'polypeptide(L)'
;MVTFDCKIIFWDFDGVIKDSVKVKSVAFEQLFSTFGKKFAKKVRVHHEKNGGVSRFIKIPKYLKWTEKKVTKPLIDEYTNLFSLLTKKKVIDSDWVKGVLSYLESNYNNKYFFLVTATPQEEIDEIISSLKIKHFFQEIIGAPTSKSD
;
A
#
# COMPACT_ATOMS: atom_id res chain seq x y z
N MET A 1 -4.16 26.54 -22.53
CA MET A 1 -3.86 25.58 -21.45
C MET A 1 -5.11 25.48 -20.57
N VAL A 2 -5.83 24.37 -20.59
CA VAL A 2 -7.03 24.21 -19.77
C VAL A 2 -6.56 23.88 -18.35
N THR A 3 -6.66 24.83 -17.44
CA THR A 3 -6.42 24.61 -16.01
C THR A 3 -7.71 24.03 -15.42
N PHE A 4 -7.72 22.74 -15.13
CA PHE A 4 -8.79 22.16 -14.33
C PHE A 4 -8.63 22.63 -12.88
N ASP A 5 -9.52 23.49 -12.42
CA ASP A 5 -9.62 23.84 -10.98
C ASP A 5 -10.34 22.69 -10.24
N CYS A 6 -9.62 21.60 -10.05
CA CYS A 6 -10.11 20.46 -9.30
C CYS A 6 -10.02 20.76 -7.79
N LYS A 7 -11.17 20.82 -7.12
CA LYS A 7 -11.26 21.07 -5.67
C LYS A 7 -11.14 19.79 -4.83
N ILE A 8 -11.45 18.64 -5.40
CA ILE A 8 -11.41 17.34 -4.71
C ILE A 8 -10.35 16.47 -5.39
N ILE A 9 -9.41 15.93 -4.60
CA ILE A 9 -8.35 15.06 -5.10
C ILE A 9 -8.30 13.80 -4.24
N PHE A 10 -8.42 12.65 -4.90
CA PHE A 10 -8.17 11.35 -4.31
C PHE A 10 -6.72 10.95 -4.56
N TRP A 11 -6.00 10.67 -3.48
CA TRP A 11 -4.61 10.29 -3.48
C TRP A 11 -4.47 8.78 -3.26
N ASP A 12 -3.63 8.11 -4.03
CA ASP A 12 -3.07 6.84 -3.64
C ASP A 12 -1.85 7.08 -2.73
N PHE A 13 -1.38 6.05 -2.04
CA PHE A 13 -0.24 6.17 -1.13
C PHE A 13 1.06 5.67 -1.76
N ASP A 14 1.11 4.37 -2.14
CA ASP A 14 2.32 3.72 -2.62
C ASP A 14 2.68 4.17 -4.04
N GLY A 15 3.87 4.74 -4.21
CA GLY A 15 4.34 5.29 -5.49
C GLY A 15 3.72 6.65 -5.85
N VAL A 16 2.86 7.20 -5.00
CA VAL A 16 2.24 8.52 -5.18
C VAL A 16 2.66 9.49 -4.07
N ILE A 17 2.54 9.10 -2.80
CA ILE A 17 2.99 9.90 -1.65
C ILE A 17 4.39 9.46 -1.23
N LYS A 18 4.59 8.16 -1.04
CA LYS A 18 5.89 7.55 -0.70
C LYS A 18 6.37 6.66 -1.84
N ASP A 19 7.65 6.70 -2.16
CA ASP A 19 8.28 5.78 -3.13
C ASP A 19 8.50 4.40 -2.51
N SER A 20 7.40 3.70 -2.25
CA SER A 20 7.33 2.45 -1.50
C SER A 20 6.99 1.21 -2.33
N VAL A 21 6.75 1.36 -3.63
CA VAL A 21 6.35 0.23 -4.51
C VAL A 21 7.38 -0.89 -4.49
N LYS A 22 8.67 -0.55 -4.61
CA LYS A 22 9.77 -1.52 -4.57
C LYS A 22 9.87 -2.23 -3.21
N VAL A 23 9.63 -1.52 -2.12
CA VAL A 23 9.59 -2.07 -0.75
C VAL A 23 8.59 -3.22 -0.67
N LYS A 24 7.37 -3.01 -1.15
CA LYS A 24 6.31 -4.02 -1.13
C LYS A 24 6.59 -5.19 -2.07
N SER A 25 7.18 -4.93 -3.25
CA SER A 25 7.57 -5.98 -4.19
C SER A 25 8.62 -6.93 -3.59
N VAL A 26 9.65 -6.37 -2.95
CA VAL A 26 10.70 -7.14 -2.26
C VAL A 26 10.13 -7.89 -1.06
N ALA A 27 9.23 -7.29 -0.30
CA ALA A 27 8.60 -7.94 0.85
C ALA A 27 7.76 -9.17 0.44
N PHE A 28 7.00 -9.10 -0.66
CA PHE A 28 6.28 -10.27 -1.18
C PHE A 28 7.25 -11.38 -1.64
N GLU A 29 8.35 -11.04 -2.31
CA GLU A 29 9.37 -12.00 -2.68
C GLU A 29 9.98 -12.68 -1.44
N GLN A 30 10.33 -11.89 -0.43
CA GLN A 30 10.88 -12.37 0.84
C GLN A 30 9.89 -13.26 1.59
N LEU A 31 8.63 -12.84 1.71
CA LEU A 31 7.56 -13.56 2.41
C LEU A 31 7.37 -14.99 1.88
N PHE A 32 7.51 -15.17 0.56
CA PHE A 32 7.33 -16.46 -0.11
C PHE A 32 8.64 -17.17 -0.47
N SER A 33 9.80 -16.67 0.03
CA SER A 33 11.12 -17.24 -0.29
C SER A 33 11.32 -18.66 0.20
N THR A 34 10.64 -19.08 1.26
CA THR A 34 10.65 -20.44 1.80
C THR A 34 10.13 -21.49 0.83
N PHE A 35 9.36 -21.09 -0.19
CA PHE A 35 8.87 -21.97 -1.27
C PHE A 35 9.83 -22.04 -2.47
N GLY A 36 11.03 -21.48 -2.34
CA GLY A 36 12.08 -21.47 -3.35
C GLY A 36 12.11 -20.20 -4.19
N LYS A 37 13.31 -19.90 -4.72
CA LYS A 37 13.59 -18.64 -5.45
C LYS A 37 12.68 -18.43 -6.69
N LYS A 38 12.40 -19.49 -7.44
CA LYS A 38 11.55 -19.42 -8.64
C LYS A 38 10.11 -19.04 -8.28
N PHE A 39 9.59 -19.61 -7.18
CA PHE A 39 8.26 -19.31 -6.68
C PHE A 39 8.18 -17.87 -6.16
N ALA A 40 9.11 -17.44 -5.33
CA ALA A 40 9.19 -16.09 -4.79
C ALA A 40 9.23 -15.03 -5.90
N LYS A 41 10.04 -15.28 -6.95
CA LYS A 41 10.08 -14.40 -8.13
C LYS A 41 8.74 -14.35 -8.88
N LYS A 42 8.03 -15.48 -9.01
CA LYS A 42 6.69 -15.52 -9.61
C LYS A 42 5.70 -14.65 -8.83
N VAL A 43 5.73 -14.73 -7.50
CA VAL A 43 4.91 -13.90 -6.61
C VAL A 43 5.21 -12.42 -6.81
N ARG A 44 6.48 -12.04 -6.81
CA ARG A 44 6.91 -10.66 -7.05
C ARG A 44 6.41 -10.12 -8.39
N VAL A 45 6.64 -10.84 -9.48
CA VAL A 45 6.20 -10.42 -10.82
C VAL A 45 4.69 -10.25 -10.89
N HIS A 46 3.92 -11.17 -10.27
CA HIS A 46 2.46 -11.01 -10.20
C HIS A 46 2.06 -9.79 -9.38
N HIS A 47 2.74 -9.55 -8.24
CA HIS A 47 2.47 -8.37 -7.42
C HIS A 47 2.70 -7.07 -8.19
N GLU A 48 3.82 -6.95 -8.89
CA GLU A 48 4.18 -5.76 -9.67
C GLU A 48 3.16 -5.44 -10.78
N LYS A 49 2.61 -6.48 -11.42
CA LYS A 49 1.54 -6.34 -12.42
C LYS A 49 0.16 -5.98 -11.82
N ASN A 50 -0.01 -6.10 -10.52
CA ASN A 50 -1.28 -5.90 -9.81
C ASN A 50 -1.09 -4.97 -8.60
N GLY A 51 -0.39 -3.85 -8.77
CA GLY A 51 0.01 -2.94 -7.68
C GLY A 51 -1.13 -2.50 -6.76
N GLY A 52 -2.26 -2.06 -7.31
CA GLY A 52 -3.41 -1.54 -6.56
C GLY A 52 -4.29 -2.57 -5.85
N VAL A 53 -4.01 -3.88 -6.02
CA VAL A 53 -4.82 -4.94 -5.39
C VAL A 53 -4.35 -5.21 -3.96
N SER A 54 -5.30 -5.27 -3.02
CA SER A 54 -5.02 -5.49 -1.59
C SER A 54 -4.30 -6.81 -1.32
N ARG A 55 -3.45 -6.82 -0.27
CA ARG A 55 -2.81 -8.04 0.26
C ARG A 55 -3.83 -9.09 0.72
N PHE A 56 -4.99 -8.67 1.17
CA PHE A 56 -6.08 -9.58 1.59
C PHE A 56 -6.60 -10.44 0.43
N ILE A 57 -6.43 -10.00 -0.82
CA ILE A 57 -6.73 -10.76 -2.03
C ILE A 57 -5.50 -11.53 -2.51
N LYS A 58 -4.32 -10.90 -2.48
CA LYS A 58 -3.08 -11.48 -3.01
C LYS A 58 -2.55 -12.63 -2.16
N ILE A 59 -2.49 -12.49 -0.84
CA ILE A 59 -1.92 -13.52 0.05
C ILE A 59 -2.68 -14.85 -0.07
N PRO A 60 -4.03 -14.90 0.03
CA PRO A 60 -4.76 -16.16 -0.20
C PRO A 60 -4.49 -16.76 -1.58
N LYS A 61 -4.39 -15.92 -2.62
CA LYS A 61 -4.07 -16.38 -3.98
C LYS A 61 -2.68 -17.02 -4.06
N TYR A 62 -1.67 -16.40 -3.45
CA TYR A 62 -0.31 -16.94 -3.48
C TYR A 62 -0.18 -18.20 -2.63
N LEU A 63 -0.87 -18.28 -1.49
CA LEU A 63 -0.93 -19.49 -0.67
C LEU A 63 -1.57 -20.67 -1.44
N LYS A 64 -2.61 -20.43 -2.24
CA LYS A 64 -3.19 -21.46 -3.13
C LYS A 64 -2.18 -22.00 -4.16
N TRP A 65 -1.20 -21.19 -4.58
CA TRP A 65 -0.17 -21.66 -5.50
C TRP A 65 0.87 -22.57 -4.83
N THR A 66 0.91 -22.65 -3.49
CA THR A 66 1.88 -23.45 -2.74
C THR A 66 1.40 -24.87 -2.43
N GLU A 67 0.20 -25.27 -2.88
CA GLU A 67 -0.43 -26.54 -2.56
C GLU A 67 -0.76 -26.74 -1.06
N LYS A 68 -0.49 -25.77 -0.20
CA LYS A 68 -0.90 -25.79 1.21
C LYS A 68 -2.40 -25.60 1.33
N LYS A 69 -2.99 -26.25 2.36
CA LYS A 69 -4.38 -25.95 2.73
C LYS A 69 -4.47 -24.50 3.23
N VAL A 70 -5.19 -23.66 2.48
CA VAL A 70 -5.39 -22.25 2.83
C VAL A 70 -6.43 -22.17 3.94
N THR A 71 -6.02 -21.70 5.11
CA THR A 71 -6.88 -21.50 6.28
C THR A 71 -6.82 -20.04 6.72
N LYS A 72 -7.84 -19.60 7.46
CA LYS A 72 -7.84 -18.21 7.99
C LYS A 72 -6.62 -17.92 8.86
N PRO A 73 -6.21 -18.75 9.83
CA PRO A 73 -4.99 -18.51 10.61
C PRO A 73 -3.74 -18.36 9.76
N LEU A 74 -3.58 -19.16 8.69
CA LEU A 74 -2.43 -19.06 7.79
C LEU A 74 -2.45 -17.73 7.00
N ILE A 75 -3.62 -17.28 6.56
CA ILE A 75 -3.76 -15.97 5.90
C ILE A 75 -3.40 -14.85 6.86
N ASP A 76 -3.90 -14.88 8.09
CA ASP A 76 -3.63 -13.89 9.12
C ASP A 76 -2.13 -13.85 9.47
N GLU A 77 -1.47 -15.00 9.61
CA GLU A 77 -0.03 -15.12 9.82
C GLU A 77 0.76 -14.42 8.71
N TYR A 78 0.50 -14.76 7.44
CA TYR A 78 1.21 -14.17 6.31
C TYR A 78 0.92 -12.67 6.15
N THR A 79 -0.30 -12.23 6.48
CA THR A 79 -0.67 -10.81 6.48
C THR A 79 0.12 -10.04 7.54
N ASN A 80 0.24 -10.58 8.74
CA ASN A 80 1.02 -9.98 9.82
C ASN A 80 2.52 -9.95 9.50
N LEU A 81 3.07 -11.04 8.97
CA LEU A 81 4.46 -11.09 8.53
C LEU A 81 4.74 -10.06 7.44
N PHE A 82 3.82 -9.88 6.49
CA PHE A 82 3.95 -8.85 5.46
C PHE A 82 4.00 -7.44 6.06
N SER A 83 3.13 -7.15 7.03
CA SER A 83 3.14 -5.86 7.74
C SER A 83 4.46 -5.61 8.45
N LEU A 84 5.01 -6.63 9.13
CA LEU A 84 6.32 -6.55 9.79
C LEU A 84 7.46 -6.27 8.80
N LEU A 85 7.40 -6.85 7.60
CA LEU A 85 8.40 -6.66 6.55
C LEU A 85 8.33 -5.28 5.90
N THR A 86 7.18 -4.62 5.91
CA THR A 86 6.91 -3.43 5.09
C THR A 86 6.77 -2.15 5.89
N LYS A 87 6.00 -2.12 6.98
CA LYS A 87 5.56 -0.88 7.65
C LYS A 87 6.69 0.13 7.90
N LYS A 88 7.75 -0.28 8.61
CA LYS A 88 8.88 0.62 8.88
C LYS A 88 9.57 1.08 7.61
N LYS A 89 9.81 0.18 6.66
CA LYS A 89 10.49 0.51 5.39
C LYS A 89 9.67 1.46 4.52
N VAL A 90 8.34 1.37 4.58
CA VAL A 90 7.43 2.30 3.90
C VAL A 90 7.50 3.69 4.54
N ILE A 91 7.51 3.78 5.87
CA ILE A 91 7.68 5.06 6.59
C ILE A 91 9.03 5.69 6.22
N ASP A 92 10.10 4.90 6.20
CA ASP A 92 11.47 5.35 5.95
C ASP A 92 11.77 5.58 4.45
N SER A 93 10.91 5.16 3.51
CA SER A 93 11.12 5.39 2.07
C SER A 93 11.07 6.87 1.72
N ASP A 94 11.60 7.23 0.55
CA ASP A 94 11.60 8.62 0.09
C ASP A 94 10.18 9.13 -0.21
N TRP A 95 9.99 10.43 -0.09
CA TRP A 95 8.82 11.11 -0.62
C TRP A 95 8.88 11.13 -2.14
N VAL A 96 7.74 10.92 -2.79
CA VAL A 96 7.64 11.20 -4.22
C VAL A 96 7.89 12.69 -4.43
N LYS A 97 8.76 13.02 -5.39
CA LYS A 97 9.23 14.38 -5.61
C LYS A 97 8.08 15.38 -5.79
N GLY A 98 8.07 16.42 -4.99
CA GLY A 98 7.10 17.51 -5.06
C GLY A 98 5.79 17.27 -4.33
N VAL A 99 5.51 16.05 -3.88
CA VAL A 99 4.23 15.70 -3.23
C VAL A 99 4.04 16.46 -1.92
N LEU A 100 5.02 16.44 -1.03
CA LEU A 100 4.90 17.10 0.28
C LEU A 100 4.65 18.60 0.12
N SER A 101 5.42 19.27 -0.73
CA SER A 101 5.23 20.70 -1.02
C SER A 101 3.86 21.00 -1.64
N TYR A 102 3.34 20.08 -2.48
CA TYR A 102 2.00 20.24 -3.05
C TYR A 102 0.91 20.11 -1.99
N LEU A 103 1.01 19.13 -1.11
CA LEU A 103 0.07 18.95 0.01
C LEU A 103 0.07 20.19 0.91
N GLU A 104 1.24 20.65 1.35
CA GLU A 104 1.42 21.83 2.21
C GLU A 104 0.84 23.11 1.59
N SER A 105 1.01 23.29 0.29
CA SER A 105 0.57 24.51 -0.40
C SER A 105 -0.92 24.52 -0.74
N ASN A 106 -1.60 23.38 -0.74
CA ASN A 106 -2.95 23.28 -1.29
C ASN A 106 -4.03 22.75 -0.32
N TYR A 107 -3.68 22.17 0.82
CA TYR A 107 -4.66 21.52 1.71
C TYR A 107 -5.71 22.50 2.28
N ASN A 108 -5.44 23.81 2.31
CA ASN A 108 -6.40 24.82 2.73
C ASN A 108 -7.41 25.19 1.63
N ASN A 109 -7.09 24.91 0.36
CA ASN A 109 -7.88 25.33 -0.80
C ASN A 109 -8.50 24.14 -1.54
N LYS A 110 -8.10 22.91 -1.20
CA LYS A 110 -8.55 21.67 -1.84
C LYS A 110 -8.90 20.64 -0.79
N TYR A 111 -9.79 19.72 -1.13
CA TYR A 111 -10.16 18.58 -0.30
C TYR A 111 -9.39 17.35 -0.75
N PHE A 112 -8.53 16.84 0.11
CA PHE A 112 -7.73 15.65 -0.15
C PHE A 112 -8.32 14.45 0.57
N PHE A 113 -8.49 13.35 -0.15
CA PHE A 113 -8.88 12.05 0.36
C PHE A 113 -7.78 11.05 0.02
N LEU A 114 -7.33 10.29 1.01
CA LEU A 114 -6.36 9.22 0.78
C LEU A 114 -7.11 7.90 0.64
N VAL A 115 -6.90 7.19 -0.47
CA VAL A 115 -7.53 5.88 -0.73
C VAL A 115 -6.45 4.87 -1.11
N THR A 116 -6.23 3.87 -0.27
CA THR A 116 -5.12 2.92 -0.42
C THR A 116 -5.55 1.47 -0.23
N ALA A 117 -4.81 0.54 -0.85
CA ALA A 117 -4.95 -0.89 -0.62
C ALA A 117 -4.22 -1.39 0.66
N THR A 118 -3.54 -0.51 1.37
CA THR A 118 -2.96 -0.81 2.69
C THR A 118 -4.08 -0.97 3.71
N PRO A 119 -4.00 -1.95 4.66
CA PRO A 119 -5.01 -2.08 5.72
C PRO A 119 -5.22 -0.80 6.51
N GLN A 120 -6.48 -0.53 6.92
CA GLN A 120 -6.86 0.72 7.60
C GLN A 120 -5.97 1.02 8.82
N GLU A 121 -5.83 0.06 9.72
CA GLU A 121 -5.01 0.25 10.93
C GLU A 121 -3.54 0.57 10.59
N GLU A 122 -2.98 -0.11 9.58
CA GLU A 122 -1.59 0.11 9.17
C GLU A 122 -1.40 1.47 8.52
N ILE A 123 -2.33 1.92 7.66
CA ILE A 123 -2.20 3.25 7.04
C ILE A 123 -2.38 4.36 8.07
N ASP A 124 -3.27 4.20 9.06
CA ASP A 124 -3.45 5.18 10.13
C ASP A 124 -2.16 5.35 10.96
N GLU A 125 -1.46 4.25 11.28
CA GLU A 125 -0.16 4.29 11.95
C GLU A 125 0.92 4.96 11.10
N ILE A 126 0.99 4.62 9.79
CA ILE A 126 1.95 5.21 8.85
C ILE A 126 1.73 6.72 8.74
N ILE A 127 0.50 7.16 8.51
CA ILE A 127 0.13 8.58 8.34
C ILE A 127 0.42 9.37 9.63
N SER A 128 0.14 8.77 10.79
CA SER A 128 0.45 9.38 12.10
C SER A 128 1.96 9.53 12.30
N SER A 129 2.74 8.51 11.95
CA SER A 129 4.21 8.54 12.02
C SER A 129 4.81 9.60 11.08
N LEU A 130 4.22 9.80 9.91
CA LEU A 130 4.62 10.82 8.94
C LEU A 130 4.11 12.22 9.28
N LYS A 131 3.20 12.35 10.27
CA LYS A 131 2.58 13.61 10.73
C LYS A 131 1.82 14.37 9.62
N ILE A 132 1.21 13.65 8.67
CA ILE A 132 0.52 14.25 7.51
C ILE A 132 -1.00 14.06 7.54
N LYS A 133 -1.56 13.55 8.65
CA LYS A 133 -3.00 13.31 8.80
C LYS A 133 -3.84 14.57 8.53
N HIS A 134 -3.34 15.73 8.95
CA HIS A 134 -4.05 17.01 8.82
C HIS A 134 -4.25 17.49 7.39
N PHE A 135 -3.55 16.92 6.41
CA PHE A 135 -3.76 17.26 5.00
C PHE A 135 -5.03 16.62 4.41
N PHE A 136 -5.52 15.52 5.00
CA PHE A 136 -6.60 14.72 4.43
C PHE A 136 -7.90 14.88 5.21
N GLN A 137 -9.02 15.00 4.47
CA GLN A 137 -10.37 15.00 5.03
C GLN A 137 -10.69 13.59 5.57
N GLU A 138 -10.29 12.57 4.82
CA GLU A 138 -10.52 11.17 5.18
C GLU A 138 -9.38 10.30 4.63
N ILE A 139 -9.09 9.21 5.36
CA ILE A 139 -8.10 8.19 5.00
C ILE A 139 -8.81 6.86 4.95
N ILE A 140 -8.87 6.26 3.77
CA ILE A 140 -9.61 5.03 3.49
C ILE A 140 -8.63 3.94 3.08
N GLY A 141 -8.50 2.92 3.95
CA GLY A 141 -7.68 1.74 3.74
C GLY A 141 -8.51 0.48 3.46
N ALA A 142 -7.82 -0.63 3.11
CA ALA A 142 -8.50 -1.91 2.99
C ALA A 142 -9.09 -2.34 4.37
N PRO A 143 -10.23 -3.08 4.39
CA PRO A 143 -10.83 -3.82 3.28
C PRO A 143 -11.71 -3.01 2.33
N THR A 144 -11.98 -1.71 2.61
CA THR A 144 -12.76 -0.87 1.69
C THR A 144 -12.10 -0.85 0.31
N SER A 145 -12.88 -1.10 -0.71
CA SER A 145 -12.40 -1.14 -2.09
C SER A 145 -12.27 0.27 -2.66
N LYS A 146 -11.29 0.49 -3.55
CA LYS A 146 -11.16 1.77 -4.28
C LYS A 146 -12.35 2.03 -5.24
N SER A 147 -13.17 1.02 -5.50
CA SER A 147 -14.37 1.12 -6.34
C SER A 147 -15.65 1.44 -5.57
N ASP A 148 -15.59 1.40 -4.25
CA ASP A 148 -16.71 1.71 -3.36
C ASP A 148 -16.71 3.20 -2.99
#